data_3a86a914d85f5bfec7efd64814e67914
#
_entry.id   3a86a914d85f5bfec7efd64814e67914
#
_cell.length_a   1.000
_cell.length_b   1.000
_cell.length_c   1.000
_cell.angle_alpha   90.00
_cell.angle_beta   90.00
_cell.angle_gamma   90.00
#
_symmetry.space_group_name_H-M   'P 1'
#
loop_
_entity.id
_entity.type
_entity.pdbx_description
1 polymer ?
#
loop_
_entity_poly.entity_id
_entity_poly.type
_entity_poly.pdbx_seq_one_letter_code
_entity_poly.pdbx_strand_id
1 'polypeptide(L)'
;MYLVGAPHPHKADAQRLLENLISDRQRLVTDAEVLQEILHRYVAINRRDAIQPAFDALLGIADEVLAADRAAAERAKEIVMGRRQMSARDAVHLAIMEQHGIKRILSFDSGFDGFPGITRLS
;
A
#
# COMPACT_ATOMS: atom_id res chain seq x y z
N MET A 1 7.46 10.31 5.35
CA MET A 1 7.38 9.20 4.39
C MET A 1 6.00 8.55 4.49
N TYR A 2 5.40 8.29 3.36
CA TYR A 2 4.10 7.62 3.27
C TYR A 2 4.20 6.41 2.37
N LEU A 3 3.60 5.29 2.79
CA LEU A 3 3.37 4.18 1.88
C LEU A 3 2.07 4.44 1.12
N VAL A 4 2.14 4.34 -0.21
CA VAL A 4 0.98 4.53 -1.09
C VAL A 4 0.41 3.17 -1.46
N GLY A 5 -0.86 2.95 -1.11
CA GLY A 5 -1.56 1.71 -1.40
C GLY A 5 -2.04 1.60 -2.85
N ALA A 6 -2.70 0.48 -3.16
CA ALA A 6 -3.24 0.22 -4.48
C ALA A 6 -4.36 1.22 -4.86
N PRO A 7 -4.59 1.46 -6.17
CA PRO A 7 -5.70 2.29 -6.62
C PRO A 7 -7.04 1.81 -6.07
N HIS A 8 -7.91 2.77 -5.77
CA HIS A 8 -9.18 2.50 -5.11
C HIS A 8 -10.33 3.23 -5.84
N PRO A 9 -11.60 2.81 -5.65
CA PRO A 9 -12.76 3.55 -6.19
C PRO A 9 -12.81 5.04 -5.84
N HIS A 10 -12.16 5.46 -4.76
CA HIS A 10 -12.06 6.88 -4.37
C HIS A 10 -10.91 7.61 -5.09
N LYS A 11 -10.77 7.36 -6.39
CA LYS A 11 -9.65 7.81 -7.20
C LYS A 11 -9.43 9.33 -7.17
N ALA A 12 -10.51 10.11 -7.23
CA ALA A 12 -10.42 11.57 -7.22
C ALA A 12 -9.87 12.10 -5.90
N ASP A 13 -10.34 11.53 -4.78
CA ASP A 13 -9.86 11.92 -3.45
C ASP A 13 -8.40 11.48 -3.25
N ALA A 14 -8.05 10.29 -3.69
CA ALA A 14 -6.68 9.79 -3.62
C ALA A 14 -5.74 10.68 -4.42
N GLN A 15 -6.14 11.10 -5.62
CA GLN A 15 -5.33 11.98 -6.45
C GLN A 15 -5.08 13.32 -5.78
N ARG A 16 -6.10 13.92 -5.17
CA ARG A 16 -5.96 15.19 -4.46
C ARG A 16 -5.01 15.08 -3.27
N LEU A 17 -5.13 13.99 -2.49
CA LEU A 17 -4.24 13.75 -1.36
C LEU A 17 -2.79 13.55 -1.84
N LEU A 18 -2.59 12.81 -2.92
CA LEU A 18 -1.26 12.62 -3.52
C LEU A 18 -0.65 13.94 -3.98
N GLU A 19 -1.44 14.78 -4.64
CA GLU A 19 -0.97 16.10 -5.09
C GLU A 19 -0.53 16.95 -3.91
N ASN A 20 -1.27 16.94 -2.81
CA ASN A 20 -0.92 17.66 -1.59
C ASN A 20 0.40 17.14 -1.00
N LEU A 21 0.58 15.82 -0.94
CA LEU A 21 1.81 15.22 -0.41
C LEU A 21 3.01 15.55 -1.29
N ILE A 22 2.84 15.54 -2.61
CA ILE A 22 3.89 15.92 -3.55
C ILE A 22 4.26 17.39 -3.38
N SER A 23 3.26 18.27 -3.28
CA SER A 23 3.48 19.70 -3.04
C SER A 23 4.23 19.96 -1.73
N ASP A 24 3.94 19.17 -0.70
CA ASP A 24 4.61 19.26 0.60
C ASP A 24 5.99 18.56 0.61
N ARG A 25 6.43 18.05 -0.54
CA ARG A 25 7.70 17.32 -0.69
C ARG A 25 7.83 16.11 0.23
N GLN A 26 6.73 15.45 0.49
CA GLN A 26 6.74 14.20 1.27
C GLN A 26 7.33 13.07 0.42
N ARG A 27 8.15 12.22 1.05
CA ARG A 27 8.65 11.03 0.39
C ARG A 27 7.53 10.01 0.28
N LEU A 28 7.25 9.54 -0.94
CA LEU A 28 6.25 8.53 -1.23
C LEU A 28 6.93 7.24 -1.64
N VAL A 29 6.59 6.15 -0.99
CA VAL A 29 7.07 4.81 -1.35
C VAL A 29 5.88 3.88 -1.55
N THR A 30 6.12 2.77 -2.23
CA THR A 30 5.16 1.69 -2.33
C THR A 30 5.88 0.38 -2.04
N ASP A 31 5.19 -0.74 -2.13
CA ASP A 31 5.82 -2.04 -1.93
C ASP A 31 5.40 -3.03 -3.02
N ALA A 32 6.12 -4.16 -3.07
CA ALA A 32 5.87 -5.19 -4.06
C ALA A 32 4.45 -5.79 -3.94
N GLU A 33 3.88 -5.80 -2.75
CA GLU A 33 2.52 -6.30 -2.52
C GLU A 33 1.47 -5.41 -3.19
N VAL A 34 1.69 -4.07 -3.23
CA VAL A 34 0.80 -3.17 -3.97
C VAL A 34 0.80 -3.51 -5.46
N LEU A 35 1.98 -3.77 -6.03
CA LEU A 35 2.10 -4.18 -7.42
C LEU A 35 1.37 -5.51 -7.68
N GLN A 36 1.49 -6.46 -6.77
CA GLN A 36 0.77 -7.73 -6.87
C GLN A 36 -0.74 -7.53 -6.78
N GLU A 37 -1.22 -6.65 -5.93
CA GLU A 37 -2.65 -6.32 -5.82
C GLU A 37 -3.19 -5.77 -7.15
N ILE A 38 -2.42 -4.94 -7.83
CA ILE A 38 -2.79 -4.42 -9.14
C ILE A 38 -2.95 -5.57 -10.14
N LEU A 39 -1.98 -6.48 -10.19
CA LEU A 39 -2.05 -7.66 -11.04
C LEU A 39 -3.29 -8.51 -10.72
N HIS A 40 -3.48 -8.82 -9.46
CA HIS A 40 -4.57 -9.66 -9.00
C HIS A 40 -5.93 -9.06 -9.38
N ARG A 41 -6.12 -7.77 -9.13
CA ARG A 41 -7.37 -7.07 -9.41
C ARG A 41 -7.70 -7.08 -10.90
N TYR A 42 -6.77 -6.66 -11.73
CA TYR A 42 -7.06 -6.49 -13.17
C TYR A 42 -7.11 -7.81 -13.93
N VAL A 43 -6.40 -8.83 -13.47
CA VAL A 43 -6.59 -10.20 -14.00
C VAL A 43 -7.98 -10.71 -13.62
N ALA A 44 -8.40 -10.53 -12.37
CA ALA A 44 -9.70 -11.02 -11.88
C ALA A 44 -10.89 -10.41 -12.64
N ILE A 45 -10.82 -9.13 -13.02
CA ILE A 45 -11.89 -8.46 -13.76
C ILE A 45 -11.68 -8.48 -15.27
N ASN A 46 -10.71 -9.25 -15.73
CA ASN A 46 -10.37 -9.39 -17.17
C ASN A 46 -10.03 -8.06 -17.84
N ARG A 47 -9.24 -7.25 -17.17
CA ARG A 47 -8.79 -5.95 -17.66
C ARG A 47 -7.26 -5.87 -17.66
N ARG A 48 -6.62 -6.81 -18.36
CA ARG A 48 -5.14 -6.83 -18.47
C ARG A 48 -4.58 -5.59 -19.14
N ASP A 49 -5.39 -4.93 -19.96
CA ASP A 49 -5.04 -3.65 -20.60
C ASP A 49 -4.80 -2.53 -19.59
N ALA A 50 -5.38 -2.61 -18.40
CA ALA A 50 -5.23 -1.62 -17.35
C ALA A 50 -3.97 -1.82 -16.48
N ILE A 51 -3.29 -2.96 -16.59
CA ILE A 51 -2.14 -3.30 -15.72
C ILE A 51 -0.98 -2.33 -15.95
N GLN A 52 -0.52 -2.18 -17.19
CA GLN A 52 0.62 -1.32 -17.46
C GLN A 52 0.37 0.14 -17.12
N PRO A 53 -0.79 0.75 -17.49
CA PRO A 53 -1.09 2.11 -17.05
C PRO A 53 -1.10 2.28 -15.54
N ALA A 54 -1.62 1.30 -14.79
CA ALA A 54 -1.63 1.35 -13.33
C ALA A 54 -0.21 1.27 -12.75
N PHE A 55 0.63 0.39 -13.29
CA PHE A 55 2.04 0.30 -12.90
C PHE A 55 2.76 1.62 -13.18
N ASP A 56 2.59 2.16 -14.38
CA ASP A 56 3.25 3.42 -14.77
C ASP A 56 2.83 4.57 -13.86
N ALA A 57 1.55 4.67 -13.53
CA ALA A 57 1.06 5.71 -12.65
C ALA A 57 1.67 5.61 -11.25
N LEU A 58 1.69 4.40 -10.67
CA LEU A 58 2.23 4.19 -9.33
C LEU A 58 3.74 4.39 -9.30
N LEU A 59 4.47 3.78 -10.24
CA LEU A 59 5.93 3.88 -10.29
C LEU A 59 6.40 5.29 -10.64
N GLY A 60 5.55 6.08 -11.31
CA GLY A 60 5.85 7.47 -11.64
C GLY A 60 5.84 8.40 -10.43
N ILE A 61 5.11 8.06 -9.37
CA ILE A 61 5.02 8.88 -8.16
C ILE A 61 5.82 8.33 -6.98
N ALA A 62 6.10 7.03 -6.97
CA ALA A 62 6.83 6.40 -5.87
C ALA A 62 8.33 6.63 -6.03
N ASP A 63 8.96 7.10 -4.96
CA ASP A 63 10.43 7.27 -4.92
C ASP A 63 11.15 5.93 -4.82
N GLU A 64 10.49 4.92 -4.25
CA GLU A 64 11.07 3.60 -4.05
C GLU A 64 9.97 2.55 -3.96
N VAL A 65 10.28 1.33 -4.40
CA VAL A 65 9.43 0.15 -4.23
C VAL A 65 10.12 -0.79 -3.25
N LEU A 66 9.49 -1.01 -2.09
CA LEU A 66 10.04 -1.85 -1.04
C LEU A 66 9.73 -3.32 -1.30
N ALA A 67 10.69 -4.19 -1.05
CA ALA A 67 10.52 -5.62 -1.25
C ALA A 67 9.67 -6.25 -0.16
N ALA A 68 8.94 -7.32 -0.52
CA ALA A 68 8.27 -8.21 0.42
C ALA A 68 9.16 -9.45 0.60
N ASP A 69 10.07 -9.40 1.54
CA ASP A 69 11.03 -10.48 1.78
C ASP A 69 10.50 -11.52 2.77
N ARG A 70 11.31 -12.52 3.08
CA ARG A 70 10.94 -13.59 4.01
C ARG A 70 10.63 -13.02 5.40
N ALA A 71 11.43 -12.08 5.88
CA ALA A 71 11.22 -11.50 7.21
C ALA A 71 9.87 -10.77 7.27
N ALA A 72 9.49 -10.05 6.21
CA ALA A 72 8.18 -9.42 6.12
C ALA A 72 7.06 -10.46 6.15
N ALA A 73 7.20 -11.55 5.42
CA ALA A 73 6.20 -12.61 5.41
C ALA A 73 6.04 -13.27 6.79
N GLU A 74 7.14 -13.54 7.48
CA GLU A 74 7.11 -14.11 8.84
C GLU A 74 6.46 -13.17 9.83
N ARG A 75 6.77 -11.87 9.74
CA ARG A 75 6.13 -10.87 10.62
C ARG A 75 4.64 -10.72 10.28
N ALA A 76 4.27 -10.75 9.00
CA ALA A 76 2.87 -10.70 8.58
C ALA A 76 2.09 -11.89 9.15
N LYS A 77 2.68 -13.08 9.17
CA LYS A 77 2.09 -14.26 9.82
C LYS A 77 1.77 -13.98 11.28
N GLU A 78 2.70 -13.41 12.02
CA GLU A 78 2.47 -13.08 13.43
C GLU A 78 1.33 -12.08 13.60
N ILE A 79 1.25 -11.07 12.71
CA ILE A 79 0.19 -10.07 12.75
C ILE A 79 -1.18 -10.72 12.53
N VAL A 80 -1.32 -11.56 11.50
CA VAL A 80 -2.62 -12.20 11.21
C VAL A 80 -3.01 -13.21 12.29
N MET A 81 -2.05 -13.90 12.89
CA MET A 81 -2.33 -14.83 13.98
C MET A 81 -2.84 -14.11 15.22
N GLY A 82 -2.43 -12.88 15.43
CA GLY A 82 -2.85 -12.07 16.57
C GLY A 82 -4.08 -11.18 16.31
N ARG A 83 -4.55 -11.07 15.06
CA ARG A 83 -5.64 -10.18 14.69
C ARG A 83 -6.56 -10.83 13.65
N ARG A 84 -7.72 -11.33 14.10
CA ARG A 84 -8.65 -12.08 13.24
C ARG A 84 -9.19 -11.28 12.04
N GLN A 85 -9.35 -9.97 12.19
CA GLN A 85 -9.93 -9.12 11.15
C GLN A 85 -8.89 -8.64 10.13
N MET A 86 -7.63 -8.90 10.39
CA MET A 86 -6.55 -8.45 9.52
C MET A 86 -6.42 -9.37 8.29
N SER A 87 -6.44 -8.77 7.09
CA SER A 87 -6.17 -9.53 5.87
C SER A 87 -4.68 -9.84 5.75
N ALA A 88 -4.35 -10.89 5.01
CA ALA A 88 -2.97 -11.26 4.76
C ALA A 88 -2.21 -10.14 4.02
N ARG A 89 -2.85 -9.50 3.04
CA ARG A 89 -2.23 -8.42 2.28
C ARG A 89 -1.91 -7.21 3.16
N ASP A 90 -2.86 -6.80 3.99
CA ASP A 90 -2.64 -5.67 4.91
C ASP A 90 -1.54 -5.98 5.89
N ALA A 91 -1.46 -7.20 6.38
CA ALA A 91 -0.39 -7.62 7.28
C ALA A 91 0.99 -7.56 6.62
N VAL A 92 1.09 -7.90 5.33
CA VAL A 92 2.36 -7.77 4.58
C VAL A 92 2.77 -6.31 4.46
N HIS A 93 1.84 -5.40 4.13
CA HIS A 93 2.14 -3.96 4.09
C HIS A 93 2.63 -3.46 5.46
N LEU A 94 1.96 -3.84 6.53
CA LEU A 94 2.34 -3.43 7.88
C LEU A 94 3.72 -3.95 8.26
N ALA A 95 4.03 -5.19 7.91
CA ALA A 95 5.35 -5.77 8.17
C ALA A 95 6.46 -5.01 7.44
N ILE A 96 6.24 -4.67 6.16
CA ILE A 96 7.18 -3.88 5.37
C ILE A 96 7.35 -2.49 5.98
N MET A 97 6.25 -1.86 6.39
CA MET A 97 6.29 -0.55 7.04
C MET A 97 7.13 -0.58 8.31
N GLU A 98 6.95 -1.61 9.15
CA GLU A 98 7.76 -1.79 10.36
C GLU A 98 9.25 -1.89 10.03
N GLN A 99 9.62 -2.68 9.01
CA GLN A 99 11.02 -2.85 8.62
C GLN A 99 11.70 -1.54 8.25
N HIS A 100 10.93 -0.60 7.69
CA HIS A 100 11.45 0.66 7.17
C HIS A 100 11.09 1.87 8.04
N GLY A 101 10.50 1.66 9.20
CA GLY A 101 10.12 2.73 10.11
C GLY A 101 9.04 3.64 9.57
N ILE A 102 8.20 3.15 8.65
CA ILE A 102 7.10 3.92 8.04
C ILE A 102 5.88 3.81 8.93
N LYS A 103 5.30 4.96 9.29
CA LYS A 103 4.16 5.01 10.21
C LYS A 103 2.90 5.58 9.58
N ARG A 104 2.97 6.02 8.32
CA ARG A 104 1.85 6.65 7.62
C ARG A 104 1.57 5.93 6.30
N ILE A 105 0.30 5.67 6.05
CA ILE A 105 -0.15 5.01 4.82
C ILE A 105 -1.27 5.82 4.18
N LEU A 106 -1.19 6.02 2.87
CA LEU A 106 -2.29 6.55 2.08
C LEU A 106 -3.11 5.38 1.55
N SER A 107 -4.28 5.15 2.14
CA SER A 107 -5.16 4.03 1.77
C SER A 107 -6.59 4.34 2.17
N PHE A 108 -7.53 3.89 1.36
CA PHE A 108 -8.95 3.96 1.69
C PHE A 108 -9.46 2.68 2.38
N ASP A 109 -8.56 1.72 2.61
CA ASP A 109 -8.89 0.49 3.33
C ASP A 109 -8.80 0.72 4.85
N SER A 110 -9.94 0.63 5.53
CA SER A 110 -10.02 0.81 6.98
C SER A 110 -9.36 -0.32 7.79
N GLY A 111 -8.92 -1.39 7.13
CA GLY A 111 -8.22 -2.50 7.79
C GLY A 111 -6.95 -2.09 8.53
N PHE A 112 -6.38 -0.93 8.20
CA PHE A 112 -5.21 -0.38 8.89
C PHE A 112 -5.56 0.41 10.14
N ASP A 113 -6.83 0.75 10.34
CA ASP A 113 -7.26 1.53 11.50
C ASP A 113 -7.10 0.73 12.78
N GLY A 114 -6.64 1.41 13.82
CA GLY A 114 -6.45 0.77 15.12
C GLY A 114 -5.18 -0.09 15.24
N PHE A 115 -4.38 -0.22 14.18
CA PHE A 115 -3.09 -0.90 14.31
C PHE A 115 -2.10 0.05 15.00
N PRO A 116 -1.43 -0.39 16.10
CA PRO A 116 -0.56 0.49 16.89
C PRO A 116 0.56 1.11 16.05
N GLY A 117 0.73 2.42 16.18
CA GLY A 117 1.81 3.15 15.53
C GLY A 117 1.58 3.51 14.07
N ILE A 118 0.42 3.18 13.50
CA ILE A 118 0.12 3.46 12.11
C ILE A 118 -1.00 4.50 12.01
N THR A 119 -0.78 5.52 11.18
CA THR A 119 -1.78 6.54 10.85
C THR A 119 -2.18 6.40 9.39
N ARG A 120 -3.48 6.24 9.15
CA ARG A 120 -4.03 6.16 7.79
C ARG A 120 -4.50 7.54 7.33
N LEU A 121 -4.05 7.92 6.14
CA LEU A 121 -4.52 9.11 5.44
C LEU A 121 -5.50 8.69 4.35
N SER A 122 -6.66 9.31 4.33
CA SER A 122 -7.68 9.00 3.34
C SER A 122 -8.37 10.27 2.82
#